data_a353f7c32f5ca6957e5973bcdd631f50
#
_entry.id   a353f7c32f5ca6957e5973bcdd631f50
#
_cell.length_a   1.000
_cell.length_b   1.000
_cell.length_c   1.000
_cell.angle_alpha   90.00
_cell.angle_beta   90.00
_cell.angle_gamma   90.00
#
_symmetry.space_group_name_H-M   'P 1'
#
loop_
_entity.id
_entity.type
_entity.pdbx_description
1 polymer ?
#
loop_
_entity_poly.entity_id
_entity_poly.type
_entity_poly.pdbx_seq_one_letter_code
_entity_poly.pdbx_strand_id
1 'polypeptide(L)'
;GQNNSDLADFCVEPTAVINDLNITFYPLGDARPGFEAEYQMVFNNVGTTVLDGAITVNFDEVRLDFLSASEPLSSQTNSTITFDYSNFKPFETRSIDINFQVATPPTTQIDDVLVYNAIIEPVSGDLTEADNTFTLNQTVIGSHDPNDIQVLEGESIFIEEAEEYLHYIIRFQNTGTASAINVSVSNELDSNLDWNTLQIENISHSNRIEITNGNQVEFIFNNINLPDSTSNEPDSHGYIQYKIKPKSTIAVGDFMLNSAAIYFDFNPPVITNTVITTVIDNLGVEENATNSIALYPVPSSDILNIKSALPIVDAKVFNNLGQLIFIVANPKGIEQLNIEQLSMGMYFVKLIDIEQNIYSRKFIKQE
;
A
#
# COMPACT_ATOMS: atom_id res chain seq x y z
N GLY A 1 29.59 -9.87 40.83
CA GLY A 1 28.40 -10.64 40.52
C GLY A 1 28.71 -11.55 39.35
N GLN A 2 28.54 -12.86 39.51
CA GLN A 2 28.62 -13.82 38.41
C GLN A 2 27.36 -13.65 37.55
N ASN A 3 27.52 -13.33 36.26
CA ASN A 3 26.45 -13.44 35.26
C ASN A 3 26.19 -14.95 35.07
N ASN A 4 25.15 -15.47 35.73
CA ASN A 4 24.60 -16.77 35.38
C ASN A 4 23.64 -16.57 34.23
N SER A 5 24.04 -16.91 33.01
CA SER A 5 23.12 -17.10 31.90
C SER A 5 22.70 -18.56 31.88
N ASP A 6 21.47 -18.86 32.30
CA ASP A 6 20.88 -20.17 32.10
C ASP A 6 20.35 -20.27 30.67
N LEU A 7 20.88 -21.21 29.90
CA LEU A 7 20.35 -21.56 28.59
C LEU A 7 19.14 -22.47 28.82
N ALA A 8 17.96 -22.02 28.48
CA ALA A 8 16.75 -22.85 28.46
C ALA A 8 16.38 -23.18 27.01
N ASP A 9 16.61 -24.41 26.60
CA ASP A 9 16.17 -24.92 25.30
C ASP A 9 14.70 -25.35 25.42
N PHE A 10 13.85 -24.73 24.61
CA PHE A 10 12.46 -25.14 24.43
C PHE A 10 12.29 -25.89 23.12
N CYS A 11 11.72 -27.10 23.16
CA CYS A 11 11.28 -27.81 21.99
C CYS A 11 9.81 -27.46 21.72
N VAL A 12 9.52 -26.84 20.58
CA VAL A 12 8.17 -26.52 20.16
C VAL A 12 7.80 -27.48 19.02
N GLU A 13 6.74 -28.27 19.22
CA GLU A 13 6.18 -29.11 18.16
C GLU A 13 4.90 -28.47 17.63
N PRO A 14 4.72 -28.39 16.30
CA PRO A 14 3.49 -27.87 15.72
C PRO A 14 2.32 -28.81 16.00
N THR A 15 1.16 -28.25 16.37
CA THR A 15 -0.07 -29.00 16.60
C THR A 15 -0.84 -29.30 15.31
N ALA A 16 -0.49 -28.66 14.21
CA ALA A 16 -1.08 -28.85 12.88
C ALA A 16 -0.02 -28.66 11.78
N VAL A 17 -0.26 -29.25 10.62
CA VAL A 17 0.53 -29.04 9.40
C VAL A 17 -0.15 -27.92 8.62
N ILE A 18 0.49 -26.76 8.55
CA ILE A 18 -0.05 -25.51 7.98
C ILE A 18 0.97 -24.95 7.01
N ASN A 19 0.55 -24.67 5.79
CA ASN A 19 1.27 -23.80 4.87
C ASN A 19 0.73 -22.38 5.08
N ASP A 20 1.59 -21.41 5.28
CA ASP A 20 1.21 -20.02 5.48
C ASP A 20 2.39 -19.14 5.13
N LEU A 21 2.33 -18.51 3.97
CA LEU A 21 3.35 -17.63 3.42
C LEU A 21 2.78 -16.22 3.34
N ASN A 22 3.59 -15.22 3.57
CA ASN A 22 3.23 -13.85 3.23
C ASN A 22 4.36 -13.12 2.54
N ILE A 23 4.02 -12.07 1.81
CA ILE A 23 4.97 -11.25 1.06
C ILE A 23 4.62 -9.77 1.18
N THR A 24 5.64 -8.93 1.29
CA THR A 24 5.51 -7.47 1.26
C THR A 24 6.60 -6.88 0.36
N PHE A 25 6.27 -5.81 -0.35
CA PHE A 25 7.19 -5.13 -1.26
C PHE A 25 7.37 -3.67 -0.83
N TYR A 26 8.55 -3.32 -0.33
CA TYR A 26 8.86 -2.02 0.25
C TYR A 26 9.69 -1.15 -0.69
N PRO A 27 9.35 0.14 -0.87
CA PRO A 27 10.25 1.11 -1.49
C PRO A 27 11.33 1.53 -0.49
N LEU A 28 12.60 1.26 -0.75
CA LEU A 28 13.71 1.73 0.09
C LEU A 28 14.05 3.19 -0.15
N GLY A 29 13.69 3.71 -1.32
CA GLY A 29 13.89 5.09 -1.73
C GLY A 29 12.72 5.65 -2.53
N ASP A 30 12.84 6.91 -2.90
CA ASP A 30 11.84 7.60 -3.71
C ASP A 30 11.96 7.21 -5.18
N ALA A 31 10.83 6.98 -5.85
CA ALA A 31 10.79 6.87 -7.30
C ALA A 31 10.83 8.28 -7.92
N ARG A 32 11.87 8.57 -8.72
CA ARG A 32 12.05 9.86 -9.41
C ARG A 32 12.27 9.64 -10.90
N PRO A 33 11.68 10.49 -11.79
CA PRO A 33 11.82 10.32 -13.24
C PRO A 33 13.29 10.36 -13.67
N GLY A 34 13.75 9.30 -14.34
CA GLY A 34 15.10 9.19 -14.86
C GLY A 34 16.16 8.68 -13.87
N PHE A 35 15.78 8.33 -12.66
CA PHE A 35 16.69 7.81 -11.63
C PHE A 35 16.41 6.34 -11.32
N GLU A 36 17.37 5.69 -10.71
CA GLU A 36 17.21 4.36 -10.12
C GLU A 36 16.31 4.46 -8.88
N ALA A 37 15.48 3.43 -8.68
CA ALA A 37 14.63 3.27 -7.52
C ALA A 37 14.87 1.88 -6.91
N GLU A 38 15.08 1.87 -5.60
CA GLU A 38 15.47 0.70 -4.83
C GLU A 38 14.28 0.17 -4.04
N TYR A 39 14.11 -1.14 -4.07
CA TYR A 39 13.02 -1.85 -3.39
C TYR A 39 13.55 -3.05 -2.64
N GLN A 40 12.81 -3.45 -1.62
CA GLN A 40 13.05 -4.70 -0.92
C GLN A 40 11.77 -5.51 -0.84
N MET A 41 11.84 -6.72 -1.31
CA MET A 41 10.80 -7.71 -1.15
C MET A 41 11.12 -8.55 0.10
N VAL A 42 10.20 -8.55 1.07
CA VAL A 42 10.30 -9.34 2.30
C VAL A 42 9.24 -10.41 2.27
N PHE A 43 9.60 -11.65 2.56
CA PHE A 43 8.67 -12.76 2.59
C PHE A 43 8.93 -13.68 3.78
N ASN A 44 7.87 -14.23 4.33
CA ASN A 44 7.89 -15.01 5.56
C ASN A 44 7.17 -16.34 5.37
N ASN A 45 7.71 -17.38 5.97
CA ASN A 45 6.99 -18.62 6.19
C ASN A 45 6.48 -18.62 7.64
N VAL A 46 5.23 -18.22 7.85
CA VAL A 46 4.59 -18.21 9.17
C VAL A 46 3.88 -19.52 9.49
N GLY A 47 3.90 -20.46 8.52
CA GLY A 47 3.37 -21.80 8.67
C GLY A 47 4.30 -22.75 9.45
N THR A 48 3.97 -24.04 9.39
CA THR A 48 4.67 -25.11 10.13
C THR A 48 5.39 -26.09 9.23
N THR A 49 5.39 -25.88 7.92
CA THR A 49 5.99 -26.74 6.91
C THR A 49 7.19 -26.07 6.24
N VAL A 50 8.12 -26.89 5.75
CA VAL A 50 9.19 -26.42 4.87
C VAL A 50 8.64 -26.34 3.45
N LEU A 51 8.82 -25.21 2.78
CA LEU A 51 8.25 -24.95 1.48
C LEU A 51 9.32 -24.65 0.44
N ASP A 52 9.03 -25.03 -0.79
CA ASP A 52 9.76 -24.65 -2.01
C ASP A 52 8.76 -23.97 -2.94
N GLY A 53 9.19 -22.98 -3.71
CA GLY A 53 8.29 -22.26 -4.60
C GLY A 53 8.99 -21.18 -5.41
N ALA A 54 8.19 -20.24 -5.88
CA ALA A 54 8.65 -19.11 -6.66
C ALA A 54 8.00 -17.81 -6.20
N ILE A 55 8.68 -16.72 -6.46
CA ILE A 55 8.17 -15.38 -6.26
C ILE A 55 8.18 -14.65 -7.59
N THR A 56 7.05 -14.07 -7.96
CA THR A 56 6.89 -13.33 -9.21
C THR A 56 6.55 -11.88 -8.91
N VAL A 57 7.30 -10.94 -9.51
CA VAL A 57 7.00 -9.50 -9.45
C VAL A 57 6.62 -9.02 -10.84
N ASN A 58 5.39 -8.51 -10.97
CA ASN A 58 4.90 -7.84 -12.17
C ASN A 58 5.03 -6.33 -12.00
N PHE A 59 5.43 -5.62 -13.04
CA PHE A 59 5.64 -4.17 -13.04
C PHE A 59 5.30 -3.53 -14.39
N ASP A 60 5.15 -2.20 -14.40
CA ASP A 60 4.85 -1.42 -15.63
C ASP A 60 6.09 -1.33 -16.53
N GLU A 61 6.16 -2.15 -17.58
CA GLU A 61 7.26 -2.20 -18.55
C GLU A 61 7.48 -0.90 -19.35
N VAL A 62 6.51 0.01 -19.35
CA VAL A 62 6.64 1.30 -20.04
C VAL A 62 7.42 2.30 -19.21
N ARG A 63 7.25 2.24 -17.88
CA ARG A 63 7.82 3.19 -16.93
C ARG A 63 9.03 2.66 -16.17
N LEU A 64 9.25 1.36 -16.18
CA LEU A 64 10.26 0.69 -15.36
C LEU A 64 11.07 -0.31 -16.20
N ASP A 65 12.39 -0.21 -16.07
CA ASP A 65 13.33 -1.23 -16.55
C ASP A 65 13.99 -1.91 -15.35
N PHE A 66 13.96 -3.25 -15.30
CA PHE A 66 14.66 -4.01 -14.27
C PHE A 66 16.18 -3.88 -14.47
N LEU A 67 16.90 -3.52 -13.41
CA LEU A 67 18.36 -3.38 -13.43
C LEU A 67 19.09 -4.56 -12.79
N SER A 68 18.76 -4.84 -11.53
CA SER A 68 19.47 -5.86 -10.75
C SER A 68 18.64 -6.34 -9.56
N ALA A 69 19.03 -7.48 -8.99
CA ALA A 69 18.53 -8.00 -7.73
C ALA A 69 19.66 -8.65 -6.93
N SER A 70 19.48 -8.76 -5.61
CA SER A 70 20.43 -9.45 -4.71
C SER A 70 20.45 -10.97 -4.90
N GLU A 71 19.38 -11.53 -5.44
CA GLU A 71 19.26 -12.97 -5.75
C GLU A 71 19.14 -13.21 -7.26
N PRO A 72 19.57 -14.37 -7.76
CA PRO A 72 19.50 -14.70 -9.18
C PRO A 72 18.04 -14.90 -9.64
N LEU A 73 17.72 -14.37 -10.83
CA LEU A 73 16.43 -14.61 -11.46
C LEU A 73 16.34 -16.04 -12.01
N SER A 74 15.17 -16.69 -11.82
CA SER A 74 14.81 -17.92 -12.52
C SER A 74 14.17 -17.65 -13.88
N SER A 75 13.49 -16.50 -14.01
CA SER A 75 12.88 -16.04 -15.27
C SER A 75 12.78 -14.52 -15.32
N GLN A 76 12.81 -13.97 -16.54
CA GLN A 76 12.62 -12.54 -16.79
C GLN A 76 11.90 -12.32 -18.11
N THR A 77 10.94 -11.39 -18.10
CA THR A 77 10.31 -10.78 -19.29
C THR A 77 10.44 -9.26 -19.18
N ASN A 78 9.84 -8.50 -20.11
CA ASN A 78 9.85 -7.04 -20.02
C ASN A 78 9.07 -6.49 -18.82
N SER A 79 8.03 -7.21 -18.36
CA SER A 79 7.12 -6.75 -17.31
C SER A 79 7.08 -7.66 -16.08
N THR A 80 7.94 -8.71 -16.04
CA THR A 80 7.89 -9.73 -14.98
C THR A 80 9.27 -10.24 -14.69
N ILE A 81 9.60 -10.36 -13.40
CA ILE A 81 10.79 -11.08 -12.89
C ILE A 81 10.35 -12.17 -11.93
N THR A 82 11.05 -13.31 -11.93
CA THR A 82 10.73 -14.46 -11.06
C THR A 82 11.99 -14.94 -10.36
N PHE A 83 11.84 -15.31 -9.09
CA PHE A 83 12.88 -15.89 -8.24
C PHE A 83 12.40 -17.23 -7.73
N ASP A 84 13.23 -18.25 -7.74
CA ASP A 84 12.93 -19.52 -7.10
C ASP A 84 13.49 -19.52 -5.68
N TYR A 85 12.75 -20.10 -4.75
CA TYR A 85 13.23 -20.34 -3.40
C TYR A 85 13.07 -21.83 -3.03
N SER A 86 13.91 -22.29 -2.13
CA SER A 86 13.87 -23.67 -1.65
C SER A 86 14.22 -23.77 -0.16
N ASN A 87 13.79 -24.86 0.46
CA ASN A 87 14.05 -25.17 1.87
C ASN A 87 13.69 -23.97 2.80
N PHE A 88 12.56 -23.33 2.52
CA PHE A 88 12.06 -22.19 3.30
C PHE A 88 11.41 -22.73 4.59
N LYS A 89 12.10 -22.54 5.69
CA LYS A 89 11.73 -23.17 6.97
C LYS A 89 10.62 -22.42 7.68
N PRO A 90 9.85 -23.11 8.54
CA PRO A 90 8.93 -22.47 9.45
C PRO A 90 9.56 -21.30 10.21
N PHE A 91 8.84 -20.17 10.29
CA PHE A 91 9.24 -18.95 10.99
C PHE A 91 10.51 -18.28 10.42
N GLU A 92 10.90 -18.63 9.21
CA GLU A 92 12.00 -17.99 8.50
C GLU A 92 11.50 -16.77 7.75
N THR A 93 12.27 -15.68 7.80
CA THR A 93 12.11 -14.48 6.98
C THR A 93 13.27 -14.40 6.00
N ARG A 94 12.99 -14.08 4.73
CA ARG A 94 13.97 -13.75 3.71
C ARG A 94 13.63 -12.43 3.04
N SER A 95 14.64 -11.80 2.46
CA SER A 95 14.45 -10.58 1.66
C SER A 95 15.27 -10.65 0.37
N ILE A 96 14.77 -9.93 -0.64
CA ILE A 96 15.45 -9.74 -1.92
C ILE A 96 15.43 -8.25 -2.23
N ASP A 97 16.60 -7.65 -2.42
CA ASP A 97 16.72 -6.25 -2.87
C ASP A 97 16.62 -6.24 -4.40
N ILE A 98 15.86 -5.25 -4.93
CA ILE A 98 15.55 -5.14 -6.35
C ILE A 98 15.70 -3.68 -6.78
N ASN A 99 16.39 -3.43 -7.90
CA ASN A 99 16.60 -2.12 -8.45
C ASN A 99 15.92 -2.00 -9.81
N PHE A 100 15.18 -0.90 -10.00
CA PHE A 100 14.59 -0.52 -11.27
C PHE A 100 15.09 0.85 -11.71
N GLN A 101 15.22 1.04 -13.03
CA GLN A 101 15.36 2.34 -13.64
C GLN A 101 13.97 2.91 -13.92
N VAL A 102 13.68 4.09 -13.37
CA VAL A 102 12.45 4.82 -13.70
C VAL A 102 12.66 5.58 -15.00
N ALA A 103 11.72 5.48 -15.94
CA ALA A 103 11.81 6.15 -17.24
C ALA A 103 11.85 7.67 -17.09
N THR A 104 12.52 8.33 -18.06
CA THR A 104 12.60 9.79 -18.10
C THR A 104 11.30 10.43 -18.63
N PRO A 105 11.05 11.72 -18.36
CA PRO A 105 9.97 12.45 -19.01
C PRO A 105 10.09 12.43 -20.56
N PRO A 106 9.00 12.39 -21.32
CA PRO A 106 7.61 12.50 -20.86
C PRO A 106 6.96 11.18 -20.45
N THR A 107 7.67 10.05 -20.50
CA THR A 107 7.12 8.72 -20.20
C THR A 107 6.70 8.60 -18.75
N THR A 108 7.51 9.11 -17.83
CA THR A 108 7.20 9.18 -16.39
C THR A 108 7.34 10.61 -15.90
N GLN A 109 6.34 11.09 -15.16
CA GLN A 109 6.29 12.45 -14.62
C GLN A 109 6.03 12.40 -13.12
N ILE A 110 6.23 13.53 -12.43
CA ILE A 110 5.82 13.69 -11.02
C ILE A 110 4.31 13.46 -10.94
N ASP A 111 3.85 12.84 -9.84
CA ASP A 111 2.48 12.43 -9.55
C ASP A 111 1.99 11.19 -10.35
N ASP A 112 2.80 10.63 -11.26
CA ASP A 112 2.50 9.30 -11.81
C ASP A 112 2.58 8.23 -10.71
N VAL A 113 1.78 7.17 -10.84
CA VAL A 113 1.81 6.04 -9.91
C VAL A 113 2.46 4.84 -10.59
N LEU A 114 3.50 4.31 -9.98
CA LEU A 114 4.13 3.04 -10.36
C LEU A 114 3.46 1.91 -9.59
N VAL A 115 3.04 0.88 -10.30
CA VAL A 115 2.33 -0.26 -9.72
C VAL A 115 3.19 -1.50 -9.83
N TYR A 116 3.41 -2.16 -8.70
CA TYR A 116 4.09 -3.45 -8.61
C TYR A 116 3.14 -4.46 -7.99
N ASN A 117 3.16 -5.68 -8.50
CA ASN A 117 2.39 -6.78 -7.92
C ASN A 117 3.33 -7.96 -7.66
N ALA A 118 3.58 -8.26 -6.39
CA ALA A 118 4.42 -9.38 -5.94
C ALA A 118 3.53 -10.54 -5.50
N ILE A 119 3.86 -11.76 -5.92
CA ILE A 119 3.11 -12.98 -5.61
C ILE A 119 4.11 -14.05 -5.18
N ILE A 120 3.88 -14.68 -4.02
CA ILE A 120 4.62 -15.85 -3.56
C ILE A 120 3.80 -17.11 -3.71
N GLU A 121 4.37 -18.14 -4.31
CA GLU A 121 3.73 -19.45 -4.52
C GLU A 121 4.35 -20.52 -3.61
N PRO A 122 3.59 -21.53 -3.15
CA PRO A 122 2.23 -21.87 -3.56
C PRO A 122 1.16 -21.03 -2.83
N VAL A 123 0.21 -20.46 -3.57
CA VAL A 123 -0.97 -19.78 -3.02
C VAL A 123 -2.05 -20.79 -2.61
N SER A 124 -2.32 -21.77 -3.48
CA SER A 124 -3.36 -22.77 -3.21
C SER A 124 -2.99 -23.69 -2.05
N GLY A 125 -3.86 -23.75 -1.06
CA GLY A 125 -3.66 -24.52 0.16
C GLY A 125 -2.88 -23.82 1.24
N ASP A 126 -2.64 -22.54 1.06
CA ASP A 126 -2.14 -21.62 2.08
C ASP A 126 -3.26 -21.25 3.06
N LEU A 127 -2.93 -20.98 4.32
CA LEU A 127 -3.93 -20.67 5.35
C LEU A 127 -4.57 -19.30 5.10
N THR A 128 -3.77 -18.35 4.61
CA THR A 128 -4.16 -16.95 4.36
C THR A 128 -3.81 -16.56 2.92
N GLU A 129 -4.45 -17.21 1.92
CA GLU A 129 -4.13 -17.01 0.49
C GLU A 129 -4.07 -15.54 0.04
N ALA A 130 -4.70 -14.61 0.77
CA ALA A 130 -4.74 -13.20 0.41
C ALA A 130 -3.39 -12.49 0.61
N ASP A 131 -2.61 -12.84 1.62
CA ASP A 131 -1.30 -12.21 1.92
C ASP A 131 -0.12 -12.85 1.18
N ASN A 132 -0.39 -13.86 0.33
CA ASN A 132 0.55 -14.34 -0.69
C ASN A 132 0.71 -13.35 -1.85
N THR A 133 -0.07 -12.28 -1.89
CA THR A 133 0.01 -11.25 -2.93
C THR A 133 0.08 -9.87 -2.30
N PHE A 134 1.01 -9.05 -2.76
CA PHE A 134 1.13 -7.66 -2.33
C PHE A 134 1.20 -6.72 -3.54
N THR A 135 0.37 -5.67 -3.50
CA THR A 135 0.38 -4.62 -4.52
C THR A 135 0.93 -3.32 -3.92
N LEU A 136 2.08 -2.89 -4.40
CA LEU A 136 2.66 -1.59 -4.07
C LEU A 136 2.25 -0.56 -5.11
N ASN A 137 1.68 0.56 -4.65
CA ASN A 137 1.44 1.76 -5.45
C ASN A 137 2.38 2.87 -4.96
N GLN A 138 3.39 3.20 -5.75
CA GLN A 138 4.34 4.25 -5.40
C GLN A 138 4.16 5.48 -6.28
N THR A 139 3.90 6.63 -5.67
CA THR A 139 3.83 7.90 -6.40
C THR A 139 5.24 8.37 -6.75
N VAL A 140 5.42 8.77 -7.99
CA VAL A 140 6.65 9.38 -8.49
C VAL A 140 6.75 10.81 -7.98
N ILE A 141 7.84 11.14 -7.30
CA ILE A 141 8.04 12.45 -6.68
C ILE A 141 9.32 13.15 -7.17
N GLY A 142 9.46 14.40 -6.78
CA GLY A 142 10.69 15.18 -6.97
C GLY A 142 11.68 14.98 -5.82
N SER A 143 12.43 16.04 -5.50
CA SER A 143 13.34 16.04 -4.34
C SER A 143 12.54 16.03 -3.04
N HIS A 144 12.85 15.11 -2.14
CA HIS A 144 12.16 14.90 -0.86
C HIS A 144 13.15 14.79 0.30
N ASP A 145 12.67 14.92 1.55
CA ASP A 145 13.48 14.70 2.76
C ASP A 145 13.75 13.19 2.91
N PRO A 146 15.00 12.75 3.03
CA PRO A 146 15.32 11.34 3.19
C PRO A 146 14.98 10.77 4.58
N ASN A 147 14.51 11.61 5.50
CA ASN A 147 14.07 11.22 6.84
C ASN A 147 12.54 11.24 6.86
N ASP A 148 11.92 10.13 6.51
CA ASP A 148 10.47 10.05 6.34
C ASP A 148 9.85 8.78 6.93
N ILE A 149 8.53 8.77 6.96
CA ILE A 149 7.72 7.57 7.22
C ILE A 149 6.67 7.43 6.11
N GLN A 150 6.44 6.19 5.70
CA GLN A 150 5.38 5.84 4.75
C GLN A 150 4.52 4.71 5.30
N VAL A 151 3.25 4.70 4.90
CA VAL A 151 2.33 3.57 5.03
C VAL A 151 1.99 3.07 3.63
N LEU A 152 2.13 1.78 3.39
CA LEU A 152 2.06 1.23 2.03
C LEU A 152 0.63 1.12 1.51
N GLU A 153 -0.36 1.01 2.39
CA GLU A 153 -1.79 0.97 2.08
C GLU A 153 -2.34 2.35 1.69
N GLY A 154 -1.58 3.44 1.96
CA GLY A 154 -1.93 4.80 1.57
C GLY A 154 -2.80 5.55 2.58
N GLU A 155 -3.45 6.63 2.11
CA GLU A 155 -4.18 7.57 2.97
C GLU A 155 -5.55 7.04 3.42
N SER A 156 -6.04 5.95 2.85
CA SER A 156 -7.33 5.36 3.22
C SER A 156 -7.36 3.85 2.98
N ILE A 157 -8.08 3.15 3.86
CA ILE A 157 -8.42 1.73 3.72
C ILE A 157 -9.93 1.55 3.86
N PHE A 158 -10.49 0.54 3.23
CA PHE A 158 -11.89 0.17 3.46
C PHE A 158 -12.06 -0.52 4.82
N ILE A 159 -13.27 -0.39 5.40
CA ILE A 159 -13.55 -1.02 6.71
C ILE A 159 -13.37 -2.55 6.66
N GLU A 160 -13.60 -3.19 5.51
CA GLU A 160 -13.41 -4.62 5.29
C GLU A 160 -11.92 -5.01 5.34
N GLU A 161 -11.03 -4.06 5.04
CA GLU A 161 -9.56 -4.25 5.07
C GLU A 161 -8.97 -3.95 6.46
N ALA A 162 -9.78 -3.45 7.41
CA ALA A 162 -9.31 -3.07 8.74
C ALA A 162 -8.91 -4.28 9.64
N GLU A 163 -9.14 -5.51 9.20
CA GLU A 163 -8.63 -6.71 9.85
C GLU A 163 -7.23 -7.11 9.34
N GLU A 164 -6.75 -6.49 8.26
CA GLU A 164 -5.44 -6.73 7.66
C GLU A 164 -4.35 -5.87 8.32
N TYR A 165 -3.09 -6.16 8.00
CA TYR A 165 -1.95 -5.39 8.48
C TYR A 165 -1.77 -4.10 7.69
N LEU A 166 -1.39 -3.03 8.38
CA LEU A 166 -0.80 -1.83 7.79
C LEU A 166 0.72 -1.96 7.86
N HIS A 167 1.37 -1.73 6.73
CA HIS A 167 2.82 -1.84 6.58
C HIS A 167 3.46 -0.46 6.59
N TYR A 168 4.39 -0.25 7.53
CA TYR A 168 5.11 1.01 7.67
C TYR A 168 6.59 0.84 7.36
N ILE A 169 7.15 1.84 6.70
CA ILE A 169 8.60 2.00 6.57
C ILE A 169 9.01 3.37 7.11
N ILE A 170 9.99 3.39 8.02
CA ILE A 170 10.67 4.60 8.46
C ILE A 170 12.05 4.59 7.82
N ARG A 171 12.41 5.65 7.11
CA ARG A 171 13.72 5.82 6.47
C ARG A 171 14.48 6.96 7.15
N PHE A 172 15.78 6.83 7.24
CA PHE A 172 16.65 7.87 7.78
C PHE A 172 17.97 7.93 7.04
N GLN A 173 18.52 9.15 6.91
CA GLN A 173 19.82 9.39 6.31
C GLN A 173 20.62 10.38 7.15
N ASN A 174 21.89 10.09 7.37
CA ASN A 174 22.80 11.03 7.99
C ASN A 174 23.23 12.10 6.97
N THR A 175 22.55 13.22 6.94
CA THR A 175 22.86 14.39 6.11
C THR A 175 23.81 15.39 6.83
N GLY A 176 24.40 14.98 7.96
CA GLY A 176 25.37 15.76 8.72
C GLY A 176 26.73 15.91 8.02
N THR A 177 27.73 16.24 8.81
CA THR A 177 29.11 16.47 8.33
C THR A 177 30.12 15.47 8.88
N ALA A 178 29.65 14.48 9.64
CA ALA A 178 30.44 13.40 10.21
C ALA A 178 29.57 12.17 10.46
N SER A 179 30.19 10.99 10.56
CA SER A 179 29.48 9.76 10.88
C SER A 179 28.74 9.87 12.20
N ALA A 180 27.47 9.45 12.25
CA ALA A 180 26.73 9.30 13.49
C ALA A 180 27.14 8.00 14.17
N ILE A 181 27.60 8.09 15.41
CA ILE A 181 28.06 6.91 16.17
C ILE A 181 26.87 6.05 16.59
N ASN A 182 25.80 6.70 17.02
CA ASN A 182 24.56 6.06 17.43
C ASN A 182 23.38 6.73 16.72
N VAL A 183 22.36 5.93 16.42
CA VAL A 183 21.07 6.44 15.95
C VAL A 183 20.00 5.84 16.82
N SER A 184 18.99 6.62 17.21
CA SER A 184 17.75 6.05 17.75
C SER A 184 16.53 6.64 17.04
N VAL A 185 15.51 5.81 16.86
CA VAL A 185 14.25 6.20 16.23
C VAL A 185 13.14 5.91 17.22
N SER A 186 12.47 6.96 17.68
CA SER A 186 11.31 6.87 18.56
C SER A 186 10.03 7.01 17.74
N ASN A 187 9.13 6.04 17.90
CA ASN A 187 7.86 6.01 17.22
C ASN A 187 6.73 5.73 18.23
N GLU A 188 5.77 6.63 18.32
CA GLU A 188 4.60 6.46 19.17
C GLU A 188 3.43 5.91 18.32
N LEU A 189 3.04 4.66 18.61
CA LEU A 189 1.95 3.99 17.90
C LEU A 189 0.59 4.60 18.27
N ASP A 190 -0.22 4.90 17.28
CA ASP A 190 -1.57 5.45 17.46
C ASP A 190 -2.46 4.56 18.33
N SER A 191 -3.37 5.18 19.05
CA SER A 191 -4.31 4.49 19.92
C SER A 191 -5.32 3.61 19.21
N ASN A 192 -5.55 3.81 17.91
CA ASN A 192 -6.41 3.00 17.05
C ASN A 192 -5.70 1.76 16.47
N LEU A 193 -4.39 1.62 16.72
CA LEU A 193 -3.63 0.42 16.36
C LEU A 193 -3.63 -0.60 17.50
N ASP A 194 -3.71 -1.88 17.19
CA ASP A 194 -3.55 -2.96 18.18
C ASP A 194 -2.06 -3.25 18.37
N TRP A 195 -1.48 -2.67 19.41
CA TRP A 195 -0.04 -2.74 19.71
C TRP A 195 0.47 -4.17 19.95
N ASN A 196 -0.42 -5.13 20.28
CA ASN A 196 -0.05 -6.54 20.44
C ASN A 196 0.21 -7.25 19.11
N THR A 197 -0.21 -6.64 18.00
CA THR A 197 -0.01 -7.18 16.65
C THR A 197 1.23 -6.64 15.95
N LEU A 198 2.02 -5.77 16.63
CA LEU A 198 3.26 -5.23 16.08
C LEU A 198 4.23 -6.36 15.70
N GLN A 199 4.63 -6.38 14.44
CA GLN A 199 5.63 -7.30 13.90
C GLN A 199 6.69 -6.51 13.17
N ILE A 200 7.96 -6.77 13.53
CA ILE A 200 9.09 -6.20 12.78
C ILE A 200 9.38 -7.14 11.61
N GLU A 201 9.43 -6.58 10.41
CA GLU A 201 9.70 -7.34 9.19
C GLU A 201 11.17 -7.30 8.80
N ASN A 202 11.75 -6.09 8.76
CA ASN A 202 13.19 -5.95 8.51
C ASN A 202 13.73 -4.63 9.07
N ILE A 203 15.02 -4.61 9.37
CA ILE A 203 15.74 -3.41 9.83
C ILE A 203 17.15 -3.44 9.22
N SER A 204 17.56 -2.32 8.63
CA SER A 204 18.80 -2.21 7.87
C SER A 204 20.08 -2.53 8.65
N HIS A 205 20.09 -2.29 9.96
CA HIS A 205 21.29 -2.37 10.79
C HIS A 205 21.02 -3.14 12.09
N SER A 206 22.09 -3.63 12.71
CA SER A 206 22.01 -4.25 14.05
C SER A 206 21.41 -3.29 15.05
N ASN A 207 20.38 -3.72 15.75
CA ASN A 207 19.57 -2.86 16.61
C ASN A 207 19.12 -3.58 17.89
N ARG A 208 18.55 -2.79 18.78
CA ARG A 208 17.80 -3.25 19.97
C ARG A 208 16.50 -2.46 20.00
N ILE A 209 15.40 -3.14 20.28
CA ILE A 209 14.08 -2.53 20.37
C ILE A 209 13.64 -2.48 21.83
N GLU A 210 13.16 -1.31 22.25
CA GLU A 210 12.54 -1.12 23.56
C GLU A 210 11.10 -0.64 23.37
N ILE A 211 10.17 -1.27 24.09
CA ILE A 211 8.76 -0.87 24.08
C ILE A 211 8.39 -0.42 25.49
N THR A 212 7.96 0.82 25.64
CA THR A 212 7.50 1.40 26.89
C THR A 212 6.04 1.81 26.80
N ASN A 213 5.30 1.72 27.90
CA ASN A 213 3.87 2.04 27.97
C ASN A 213 2.98 1.28 26.95
N GLY A 214 3.52 0.27 26.27
CA GLY A 214 2.83 -0.54 25.25
C GLY A 214 2.82 0.08 23.85
N ASN A 215 2.93 1.41 23.72
CA ASN A 215 2.81 2.11 22.43
C ASN A 215 4.05 2.93 22.02
N GLN A 216 4.99 3.15 22.92
CA GLN A 216 6.23 3.86 22.58
C GLN A 216 7.30 2.84 22.20
N VAL A 217 7.63 2.80 20.95
CA VAL A 217 8.66 1.92 20.38
C VAL A 217 9.91 2.72 20.10
N GLU A 218 11.04 2.29 20.64
CA GLU A 218 12.34 2.88 20.37
C GLU A 218 13.26 1.84 19.72
N PHE A 219 13.73 2.17 18.51
CA PHE A 219 14.71 1.39 17.77
C PHE A 219 16.09 2.01 18.01
N ILE A 220 17.01 1.26 18.62
CA ILE A 220 18.30 1.76 19.11
C ILE A 220 19.43 1.09 18.35
N PHE A 221 20.20 1.89 17.61
CA PHE A 221 21.33 1.48 16.80
C PHE A 221 22.63 1.96 17.47
N ASN A 222 23.15 1.17 18.40
CA ASN A 222 24.39 1.49 19.09
C ASN A 222 25.62 1.15 18.22
N ASN A 223 26.57 2.08 18.12
CA ASN A 223 27.79 1.95 17.32
C ASN A 223 27.51 1.63 15.85
N ILE A 224 26.42 2.16 15.30
CA ILE A 224 26.08 2.03 13.88
C ILE A 224 27.17 2.63 12.99
N ASN A 225 27.81 3.73 13.43
CA ASN A 225 28.82 4.50 12.70
C ASN A 225 28.33 4.88 11.29
N LEU A 226 27.09 5.33 11.20
CA LEU A 226 26.43 5.69 9.94
C LEU A 226 27.15 6.84 9.26
N PRO A 227 27.79 6.65 8.10
CA PRO A 227 28.53 7.71 7.40
C PRO A 227 27.62 8.89 7.09
N ASP A 228 28.20 10.06 6.89
CA ASP A 228 27.46 11.19 6.32
C ASP A 228 27.34 11.06 4.79
N SER A 229 26.26 11.61 4.25
CA SER A 229 25.94 11.53 2.81
C SER A 229 26.97 12.18 1.88
N THR A 230 27.81 13.09 2.39
CA THR A 230 28.91 13.69 1.62
C THR A 230 30.15 12.80 1.53
N SER A 231 30.38 11.99 2.57
CA SER A 231 31.55 11.09 2.63
C SER A 231 31.27 9.74 1.96
N ASN A 232 30.07 9.19 2.16
CA ASN A 232 29.66 7.91 1.58
C ASN A 232 28.12 7.86 1.50
N GLU A 233 27.57 8.37 0.42
CA GLU A 233 26.12 8.44 0.20
C GLU A 233 25.44 7.09 0.26
N PRO A 234 25.89 6.01 -0.40
CA PRO A 234 25.20 4.72 -0.38
C PRO A 234 25.05 4.08 1.02
N ASP A 235 26.05 4.26 1.88
CA ASP A 235 26.04 3.69 3.23
C ASP A 235 25.48 4.67 4.28
N SER A 236 25.01 5.85 3.88
CA SER A 236 24.51 6.88 4.82
C SER A 236 23.06 6.67 5.23
N HIS A 237 22.38 5.65 4.71
CA HIS A 237 20.97 5.38 4.89
C HIS A 237 20.69 4.26 5.90
N GLY A 238 19.49 4.30 6.48
CA GLY A 238 18.94 3.21 7.24
C GLY A 238 17.42 3.18 7.14
N TYR A 239 16.83 2.02 7.44
CA TYR A 239 15.39 1.86 7.43
C TYR A 239 14.91 0.88 8.51
N ILE A 240 13.63 1.00 8.85
CA ILE A 240 12.88 0.12 9.75
C ILE A 240 11.56 -0.21 9.06
N GLN A 241 11.28 -1.49 8.88
CA GLN A 241 10.06 -2.02 8.28
C GLN A 241 9.30 -2.81 9.33
N TYR A 242 8.04 -2.47 9.53
CA TYR A 242 7.17 -3.17 10.47
C TYR A 242 5.73 -3.13 9.99
N LYS A 243 4.92 -4.05 10.51
CA LYS A 243 3.49 -4.09 10.27
C LYS A 243 2.71 -4.18 11.57
N ILE A 244 1.48 -3.65 11.56
CA ILE A 244 0.60 -3.61 12.73
C ILE A 244 -0.85 -3.52 12.27
N LYS A 245 -1.77 -4.17 13.00
CA LYS A 245 -3.20 -4.14 12.67
C LYS A 245 -3.92 -2.97 13.33
N PRO A 246 -4.94 -2.41 12.67
CA PRO A 246 -5.95 -1.62 13.35
C PRO A 246 -6.62 -2.42 14.48
N LYS A 247 -7.17 -1.73 15.47
CA LYS A 247 -8.00 -2.39 16.50
C LYS A 247 -9.29 -2.94 15.91
N SER A 248 -9.76 -4.07 16.39
CA SER A 248 -11.07 -4.64 16.00
C SER A 248 -12.28 -3.76 16.32
N THR A 249 -12.09 -2.68 17.10
CA THR A 249 -13.13 -1.69 17.44
C THR A 249 -13.12 -0.49 16.51
N ILE A 250 -12.24 -0.45 15.52
CA ILE A 250 -12.15 0.66 14.58
C ILE A 250 -13.41 0.76 13.73
N ALA A 251 -13.80 1.97 13.36
CA ALA A 251 -15.01 2.25 12.62
C ALA A 251 -14.74 3.21 11.45
N VAL A 252 -15.68 3.25 10.52
CA VAL A 252 -15.67 4.22 9.41
C VAL A 252 -15.58 5.66 9.96
N GLY A 253 -14.62 6.42 9.46
CA GLY A 253 -14.29 7.77 9.88
C GLY A 253 -13.20 7.87 10.94
N ASP A 254 -12.79 6.75 11.56
CA ASP A 254 -11.60 6.72 12.39
C ASP A 254 -10.34 6.82 11.52
N PHE A 255 -9.25 7.26 12.12
CA PHE A 255 -7.97 7.38 11.43
C PHE A 255 -6.82 6.96 12.35
N MET A 256 -5.71 6.59 11.75
CA MET A 256 -4.46 6.26 12.43
C MET A 256 -3.38 7.25 11.97
N LEU A 257 -2.74 7.90 12.94
CA LEU A 257 -1.63 8.80 12.70
C LEU A 257 -0.32 8.10 13.00
N ASN A 258 0.72 8.38 12.23
CA ASN A 258 2.05 7.87 12.53
C ASN A 258 3.13 8.85 12.10
N SER A 259 4.11 9.05 12.98
CA SER A 259 5.32 9.84 12.72
C SER A 259 6.44 9.33 13.61
N ALA A 260 7.69 9.60 13.26
CA ALA A 260 8.84 9.19 14.03
C ALA A 260 9.77 10.37 14.34
N ALA A 261 10.53 10.25 15.41
CA ALA A 261 11.59 11.16 15.81
C ALA A 261 12.94 10.42 15.71
N ILE A 262 13.83 10.90 14.83
CA ILE A 262 15.11 10.29 14.53
C ILE A 262 16.22 11.11 15.20
N TYR A 263 17.00 10.49 16.05
CA TYR A 263 18.10 11.09 16.79
C TYR A 263 19.44 10.58 16.24
N PHE A 264 20.29 11.48 15.82
CA PHE A 264 21.66 11.20 15.43
C PHE A 264 22.59 11.66 16.56
N ASP A 265 23.18 10.73 17.31
CA ASP A 265 23.95 10.95 18.53
C ASP A 265 23.17 11.78 19.58
N PHE A 266 23.69 12.94 19.97
CA PHE A 266 23.06 13.86 20.94
C PHE A 266 22.40 15.07 20.29
N ASN A 267 22.19 15.05 18.99
CA ASN A 267 21.53 16.16 18.30
C ASN A 267 20.02 16.19 18.59
N PRO A 268 19.36 17.34 18.42
CA PRO A 268 17.90 17.39 18.41
C PRO A 268 17.33 16.44 17.36
N PRO A 269 16.14 15.88 17.61
CA PRO A 269 15.55 14.92 16.66
C PRO A 269 15.19 15.58 15.32
N VAL A 270 15.39 14.83 14.26
CA VAL A 270 14.73 15.07 12.97
C VAL A 270 13.38 14.39 13.03
N ILE A 271 12.30 15.15 12.85
CA ILE A 271 10.93 14.63 12.87
C ILE A 271 10.53 14.31 11.43
N THR A 272 10.04 13.11 11.20
CA THR A 272 9.52 12.71 9.88
C THR A 272 8.23 13.47 9.53
N ASN A 273 7.76 13.35 8.29
CA ASN A 273 6.35 13.65 7.98
C ASN A 273 5.41 12.82 8.88
N THR A 274 4.14 13.20 8.90
CA THR A 274 3.07 12.40 9.53
C THR A 274 2.25 11.76 8.43
N VAL A 275 2.11 10.43 8.47
CA VAL A 275 1.17 9.70 7.62
C VAL A 275 -0.15 9.54 8.33
N ILE A 276 -1.23 9.55 7.57
CA ILE A 276 -2.61 9.40 8.04
C ILE A 276 -3.27 8.32 7.20
N THR A 277 -3.84 7.31 7.85
CA THR A 277 -4.68 6.32 7.18
C THR A 277 -6.09 6.41 7.74
N THR A 278 -7.05 6.76 6.93
CA THR A 278 -8.47 6.92 7.32
C THR A 278 -9.27 5.69 6.93
N VAL A 279 -10.11 5.20 7.83
CA VAL A 279 -11.03 4.11 7.54
C VAL A 279 -12.26 4.67 6.84
N ILE A 280 -12.50 4.20 5.63
CA ILE A 280 -13.63 4.62 4.81
C ILE A 280 -14.60 3.47 4.59
N ASP A 281 -15.85 3.82 4.33
CA ASP A 281 -16.85 2.85 3.90
C ASP A 281 -16.62 2.51 2.43
N ASN A 282 -16.67 1.23 2.11
CA ASN A 282 -16.77 0.82 0.73
C ASN A 282 -18.18 1.17 0.25
N LEU A 283 -18.37 2.40 -0.23
CA LEU A 283 -19.57 2.80 -0.95
C LEU A 283 -19.63 2.07 -2.29
N GLY A 284 -19.35 0.77 -2.27
CA GLY A 284 -19.56 -0.10 -3.41
C GLY A 284 -20.99 0.09 -3.85
N VAL A 285 -21.17 0.64 -5.05
CA VAL A 285 -22.38 0.38 -5.81
C VAL A 285 -22.38 -1.14 -5.92
N GLU A 286 -23.20 -1.84 -5.11
CA GLU A 286 -23.52 -3.22 -5.40
C GLU A 286 -23.96 -3.21 -6.86
N GLU A 287 -23.11 -3.69 -7.75
CA GLU A 287 -23.57 -4.15 -9.07
C GLU A 287 -24.48 -5.34 -8.78
N ASN A 288 -25.73 -5.05 -8.42
CA ASN A 288 -26.78 -6.02 -8.49
C ASN A 288 -26.85 -6.48 -9.95
N ALA A 289 -26.16 -7.56 -10.24
CA ALA A 289 -26.02 -8.16 -11.58
C ALA A 289 -27.37 -8.60 -12.19
N THR A 290 -28.48 -8.39 -11.49
CA THR A 290 -29.84 -8.69 -11.93
C THR A 290 -30.61 -7.47 -12.46
N ASN A 291 -30.18 -6.22 -12.20
CA ASN A 291 -30.87 -5.02 -12.69
C ASN A 291 -29.91 -4.11 -13.45
N SER A 292 -29.52 -4.51 -14.68
CA SER A 292 -28.67 -3.68 -15.54
C SER A 292 -29.45 -2.48 -16.06
N ILE A 293 -29.05 -1.26 -15.65
CA ILE A 293 -29.49 -0.02 -16.30
C ILE A 293 -28.51 0.33 -17.44
N ALA A 294 -29.02 0.52 -18.62
CA ALA A 294 -28.26 0.98 -19.77
C ALA A 294 -28.75 2.36 -20.24
N LEU A 295 -27.80 3.24 -20.54
CA LEU A 295 -28.05 4.53 -21.18
C LEU A 295 -27.67 4.45 -22.66
N TYR A 296 -28.51 5.00 -23.55
CA TYR A 296 -28.21 5.02 -24.98
C TYR A 296 -28.92 6.15 -25.72
N PRO A 297 -28.34 6.64 -26.82
CA PRO A 297 -26.95 6.43 -27.24
C PRO A 297 -25.97 7.12 -26.28
N VAL A 298 -24.76 6.61 -26.18
CA VAL A 298 -23.65 7.30 -25.51
C VAL A 298 -22.46 7.21 -26.47
N PRO A 299 -21.97 8.36 -26.99
CA PRO A 299 -22.41 9.76 -26.79
C PRO A 299 -23.82 10.07 -27.27
N SER A 300 -24.47 11.13 -26.73
CA SER A 300 -25.81 11.57 -27.04
C SER A 300 -25.86 13.07 -27.29
N SER A 301 -26.72 13.52 -28.27
CA SER A 301 -26.92 14.96 -28.54
C SER A 301 -28.09 15.54 -27.74
N ASP A 302 -29.32 15.07 -27.91
CA ASP A 302 -30.51 15.73 -27.39
C ASP A 302 -31.27 14.88 -26.38
N ILE A 303 -31.35 13.57 -26.61
CA ILE A 303 -32.13 12.64 -25.80
C ILE A 303 -31.25 11.46 -25.36
N LEU A 304 -31.23 11.23 -24.07
CA LEU A 304 -30.59 10.07 -23.45
C LEU A 304 -31.67 9.10 -22.99
N ASN A 305 -31.76 7.93 -23.62
CA ASN A 305 -32.73 6.91 -23.24
C ASN A 305 -32.22 6.06 -22.07
N ILE A 306 -33.13 5.59 -21.25
CA ILE A 306 -32.86 4.77 -20.08
C ILE A 306 -33.55 3.42 -20.31
N LYS A 307 -32.77 2.34 -20.34
CA LYS A 307 -33.29 0.97 -20.32
C LYS A 307 -33.05 0.38 -18.92
N SER A 308 -34.14 0.04 -18.24
CA SER A 308 -34.10 -0.55 -16.88
C SER A 308 -35.10 -1.67 -16.78
N ALA A 309 -34.84 -2.62 -15.89
CA ALA A 309 -35.78 -3.69 -15.54
C ALA A 309 -36.94 -3.19 -14.67
N LEU A 310 -36.71 -2.20 -13.83
CA LEU A 310 -37.70 -1.53 -12.97
C LEU A 310 -37.90 -0.08 -13.42
N PRO A 311 -39.09 0.50 -13.22
CA PRO A 311 -39.36 1.91 -13.54
C PRO A 311 -38.43 2.86 -12.76
N ILE A 312 -37.73 3.76 -13.45
CA ILE A 312 -36.93 4.81 -12.82
C ILE A 312 -37.85 5.98 -12.45
N VAL A 313 -37.89 6.35 -11.18
CA VAL A 313 -38.81 7.38 -10.67
C VAL A 313 -38.13 8.74 -10.37
N ASP A 314 -36.80 8.75 -10.21
CA ASP A 314 -36.00 9.96 -10.00
C ASP A 314 -34.69 9.88 -10.80
N ALA A 315 -34.30 10.99 -11.42
CA ALA A 315 -33.04 11.13 -12.17
C ALA A 315 -32.39 12.49 -11.85
N LYS A 316 -31.16 12.48 -11.38
CA LYS A 316 -30.37 13.67 -11.06
C LYS A 316 -29.14 13.72 -11.93
N VAL A 317 -28.95 14.79 -12.68
CA VAL A 317 -27.79 14.96 -13.58
C VAL A 317 -26.78 15.93 -12.97
N PHE A 318 -25.51 15.52 -12.99
CA PHE A 318 -24.39 16.26 -12.43
C PHE A 318 -23.32 16.48 -13.51
N ASN A 319 -22.60 17.59 -13.42
CA ASN A 319 -21.42 17.83 -14.26
C ASN A 319 -20.18 17.06 -13.71
N ASN A 320 -19.05 17.19 -14.38
CA ASN A 320 -17.77 16.56 -13.99
C ASN A 320 -17.18 17.10 -12.66
N LEU A 321 -17.69 18.22 -12.12
CA LEU A 321 -17.34 18.79 -10.83
C LEU A 321 -18.29 18.35 -9.70
N GLY A 322 -19.22 17.43 -9.99
CA GLY A 322 -20.23 16.99 -9.02
C GLY A 322 -21.35 17.98 -8.74
N GLN A 323 -21.46 19.08 -9.51
CA GLN A 323 -22.53 20.06 -9.33
C GLN A 323 -23.82 19.54 -9.97
N LEU A 324 -24.92 19.59 -9.23
CA LEU A 324 -26.25 19.23 -9.72
C LEU A 324 -26.70 20.22 -10.81
N ILE A 325 -27.04 19.71 -11.99
CA ILE A 325 -27.49 20.50 -13.13
C ILE A 325 -29.03 20.54 -13.19
N PHE A 326 -29.68 19.37 -13.17
CA PHE A 326 -31.14 19.31 -13.10
C PHE A 326 -31.63 17.99 -12.49
N ILE A 327 -32.91 17.95 -12.14
CA ILE A 327 -33.61 16.79 -11.60
C ILE A 327 -34.87 16.54 -12.44
N VAL A 328 -35.14 15.29 -12.73
CA VAL A 328 -36.40 14.80 -13.29
C VAL A 328 -37.01 13.79 -12.32
N ALA A 329 -38.25 14.00 -11.90
CA ALA A 329 -38.98 13.06 -11.08
C ALA A 329 -40.31 12.70 -11.75
N ASN A 330 -40.61 11.41 -11.89
CA ASN A 330 -41.86 10.91 -12.46
C ASN A 330 -42.24 9.58 -11.81
N PRO A 331 -43.28 9.57 -10.95
CA PRO A 331 -43.71 8.32 -10.30
C PRO A 331 -44.19 7.21 -11.25
N LYS A 332 -44.49 7.54 -12.50
CA LYS A 332 -44.91 6.58 -13.53
C LYS A 332 -43.75 5.97 -14.32
N GLY A 333 -42.56 6.48 -14.09
CA GLY A 333 -41.32 6.04 -14.75
C GLY A 333 -40.72 7.07 -15.69
N ILE A 334 -39.39 7.10 -15.76
CA ILE A 334 -38.56 7.93 -16.62
C ILE A 334 -37.87 7.00 -17.61
N GLU A 335 -38.18 7.13 -18.88
CA GLU A 335 -37.59 6.31 -19.96
C GLU A 335 -36.56 7.10 -20.77
N GLN A 336 -36.57 8.43 -20.64
CA GLN A 336 -35.64 9.30 -21.37
C GLN A 336 -35.38 10.61 -20.63
N LEU A 337 -34.22 11.20 -20.84
CA LEU A 337 -33.82 12.51 -20.34
C LEU A 337 -33.56 13.44 -21.54
N ASN A 338 -34.16 14.63 -21.51
CA ASN A 338 -33.80 15.69 -22.46
C ASN A 338 -32.51 16.36 -21.95
N ILE A 339 -31.46 16.27 -22.75
CA ILE A 339 -30.13 16.82 -22.48
C ILE A 339 -29.70 17.87 -23.50
N GLU A 340 -30.63 18.37 -24.36
CA GLU A 340 -30.37 19.35 -25.43
C GLU A 340 -29.68 20.61 -24.90
N GLN A 341 -30.07 21.09 -23.69
CA GLN A 341 -29.52 22.30 -23.08
C GLN A 341 -28.15 22.13 -22.40
N LEU A 342 -27.62 20.91 -22.34
CA LEU A 342 -26.31 20.68 -21.76
C LEU A 342 -25.21 21.08 -22.76
N SER A 343 -24.14 21.68 -22.27
CA SER A 343 -22.93 21.91 -23.03
C SER A 343 -22.25 20.57 -23.33
N MET A 344 -21.46 20.52 -24.42
CA MET A 344 -20.64 19.33 -24.69
C MET A 344 -19.73 19.00 -23.52
N GLY A 345 -19.64 17.72 -23.16
CA GLY A 345 -18.81 17.27 -22.05
C GLY A 345 -19.29 15.97 -21.41
N MET A 346 -18.61 15.61 -20.36
CA MET A 346 -18.91 14.43 -19.54
C MET A 346 -19.83 14.78 -18.38
N TYR A 347 -20.84 13.95 -18.17
CA TYR A 347 -21.85 14.10 -17.13
C TYR A 347 -22.08 12.77 -16.42
N PHE A 348 -22.60 12.86 -15.19
CA PHE A 348 -23.06 11.73 -14.41
C PHE A 348 -24.56 11.86 -14.16
N VAL A 349 -25.26 10.75 -14.21
CA VAL A 349 -26.67 10.68 -13.82
C VAL A 349 -26.84 9.68 -12.69
N LYS A 350 -27.50 10.12 -11.63
CA LYS A 350 -27.98 9.29 -10.53
C LYS A 350 -29.46 8.97 -10.76
N LEU A 351 -29.78 7.68 -10.88
CA LEU A 351 -31.11 7.15 -11.15
C LEU A 351 -31.62 6.41 -9.92
N ILE A 352 -32.91 6.57 -9.60
CA ILE A 352 -33.56 5.87 -8.49
C ILE A 352 -34.77 5.15 -9.07
N ASP A 353 -34.87 3.84 -8.84
CA ASP A 353 -36.03 3.04 -9.28
C ASP A 353 -37.18 3.09 -8.24
N ILE A 354 -38.29 2.43 -8.57
CA ILE A 354 -39.49 2.36 -7.72
C ILE A 354 -39.24 1.65 -6.39
N GLU A 355 -38.24 0.78 -6.31
CA GLU A 355 -37.83 0.08 -5.09
C GLU A 355 -36.76 0.83 -4.28
N GLN A 356 -36.46 2.07 -4.67
CA GLN A 356 -35.45 2.94 -4.05
C GLN A 356 -33.98 2.49 -4.26
N ASN A 357 -33.73 1.57 -5.20
CA ASN A 357 -32.36 1.26 -5.57
C ASN A 357 -31.73 2.44 -6.33
N ILE A 358 -30.45 2.69 -6.06
CA ILE A 358 -29.70 3.83 -6.61
C ILE A 358 -28.70 3.32 -7.63
N TYR A 359 -28.68 3.96 -8.80
CA TYR A 359 -27.75 3.64 -9.87
C TYR A 359 -27.03 4.91 -10.33
N SER A 360 -25.73 4.86 -10.53
CA SER A 360 -24.94 5.93 -11.12
C SER A 360 -24.39 5.49 -12.45
N ARG A 361 -24.52 6.37 -13.48
CA ARG A 361 -24.01 6.10 -14.82
C ARG A 361 -23.38 7.36 -15.41
N LYS A 362 -22.36 7.16 -16.21
CA LYS A 362 -21.68 8.22 -16.96
C LYS A 362 -22.25 8.31 -18.37
N PHE A 363 -22.41 9.51 -18.89
CA PHE A 363 -22.69 9.72 -20.32
C PHE A 363 -21.90 10.91 -20.87
N ILE A 364 -21.80 10.98 -22.21
CA ILE A 364 -21.09 12.03 -22.92
C ILE A 364 -22.11 12.78 -23.78
N LYS A 365 -22.21 14.10 -23.59
CA LYS A 365 -22.97 15.03 -24.44
C LYS A 365 -22.08 15.45 -25.61
N GLN A 366 -22.56 15.26 -26.81
CA GLN A 366 -21.95 15.74 -28.06
C GLN A 366 -22.87 16.74 -28.75
N GLU A 367 -22.43 17.30 -29.90
CA GLU A 367 -23.26 18.18 -30.70
C GLU A 367 -24.53 17.49 -31.21
#